data_76481571c993384c555ee60253266a0d
#
_entry.id   76481571c993384c555ee60253266a0d
#
_cell.length_a   1.000
_cell.length_b   1.000
_cell.length_c   1.000
_cell.angle_alpha   90.00
_cell.angle_beta   90.00
_cell.angle_gamma   90.00
#
_symmetry.space_group_name_H-M   'P 1'
#
loop_
_entity.id
_entity.type
_entity.pdbx_description
1 polymer ?
#
loop_
_entity_poly.entity_id
_entity_poly.type
_entity_poly.pdbx_seq_one_letter_code
_entity_poly.pdbx_strand_id
1 'polypeptide(L)'
;MKRLFWSSLLIKLVLAAFIPIFADEAYYWVWSHHLQLSYFDHPPMVAWLFLLGHFLEPYANCVRFPAVILGQATFALWLLIMSEILPQDELRSERLWCFALLFLFSPFLGAGSIIVTPDIPLLFFWSLAIYVFLRLERDLRWFNYLALGAVLGLCFCSKYNAVLFVPPIFLYLIFERRWREVNWKYVPLTILAGLLFCAPVLIWNYQHNFISFRFQLHHGFHNHAYKPSWAFEYVFTQIGLLFPLIVWAALRAKLPRAARILIYFGWFPFAFFFFSALKSHVEANWTIVGYPAILALAVFYPRIRAFTRIYVAVFGAALIAAIIVMFVPNLRKLSGHVMNAYQYELLAKKLKPYHPLFTQTHQWAAALNYITKKPVYMLRGIDRPDFYDFIPQSKPTGDHFYLLTEPNERMPDWMSKDHWTWHLINIAIPPKFQLLEATRQ
;
A
#
# COMPACT_ATOMS: atom_id res chain seq x y z
N MET A 1 24.58 11.38 -6.49
CA MET A 1 23.56 10.35 -6.52
C MET A 1 23.81 9.19 -5.54
N LYS A 2 24.97 8.48 -5.57
CA LYS A 2 25.26 7.35 -4.66
C LYS A 2 25.14 7.73 -3.17
N ARG A 3 25.70 8.86 -2.74
CA ARG A 3 25.58 9.34 -1.34
C ARG A 3 24.13 9.58 -0.95
N LEU A 4 23.34 10.22 -1.82
CA LEU A 4 21.90 10.48 -1.59
C LEU A 4 21.14 9.16 -1.43
N PHE A 5 21.41 8.16 -2.26
CA PHE A 5 20.76 6.85 -2.18
C PHE A 5 21.03 6.17 -0.82
N TRP A 6 22.27 6.07 -0.39
CA TRP A 6 22.61 5.39 0.86
C TRP A 6 22.18 6.16 2.10
N SER A 7 22.33 7.51 2.10
CA SER A 7 21.86 8.32 3.23
C SER A 7 20.33 8.26 3.38
N SER A 8 19.57 8.31 2.28
CA SER A 8 18.12 8.17 2.35
C SER A 8 17.69 6.79 2.83
N LEU A 9 18.37 5.72 2.40
CA LEU A 9 18.11 4.37 2.92
C LEU A 9 18.37 4.28 4.42
N LEU A 10 19.51 4.77 4.88
CA LEU A 10 19.86 4.75 6.30
C LEU A 10 18.82 5.51 7.14
N ILE A 11 18.43 6.71 6.71
CA ILE A 11 17.38 7.51 7.39
C ILE A 11 16.08 6.73 7.46
N LYS A 12 15.64 6.10 6.35
CA LYS A 12 14.40 5.31 6.31
C LYS A 12 14.46 4.10 7.24
N LEU A 13 15.59 3.38 7.29
CA LEU A 13 15.75 2.23 8.19
C LEU A 13 15.73 2.67 9.67
N VAL A 14 16.41 3.77 10.00
CA VAL A 14 16.36 4.33 11.36
C VAL A 14 14.92 4.73 11.72
N LEU A 15 14.25 5.49 10.88
CA LEU A 15 12.85 5.87 11.14
C LEU A 15 11.94 4.65 11.26
N ALA A 16 12.09 3.64 10.38
CA ALA A 16 11.32 2.41 10.42
C ALA A 16 11.47 1.63 11.73
N ALA A 17 12.68 1.64 12.33
CA ALA A 17 12.93 0.97 13.60
C ALA A 17 12.23 1.66 14.79
N PHE A 18 12.09 2.99 14.77
CA PHE A 18 11.59 3.76 15.91
C PHE A 18 10.13 4.22 15.78
N ILE A 19 9.59 4.33 14.57
CA ILE A 19 8.17 4.65 14.36
C ILE A 19 7.32 3.46 14.82
N PRO A 20 6.23 3.68 15.63
CA PRO A 20 5.35 2.60 16.04
C PRO A 20 4.74 1.87 14.84
N ILE A 21 4.44 0.59 15.00
CA ILE A 21 3.68 -0.17 14.00
C ILE A 21 2.23 0.33 14.00
N PHE A 22 1.73 0.69 12.82
CA PHE A 22 0.32 1.04 12.65
C PHE A 22 -0.56 -0.21 12.56
N ALA A 23 -1.85 -0.06 12.83
CA ALA A 23 -2.78 -1.18 12.93
C ALA A 23 -2.85 -2.04 11.65
N ASP A 24 -2.85 -1.39 10.47
CA ASP A 24 -2.86 -2.13 9.20
C ASP A 24 -1.54 -2.88 8.94
N GLU A 25 -0.39 -2.31 9.35
CA GLU A 25 0.88 -3.04 9.28
C GLU A 25 0.89 -4.26 10.20
N ALA A 26 0.38 -4.08 11.43
CA ALA A 26 0.22 -5.19 12.37
C ALA A 26 -0.69 -6.29 11.81
N TYR A 27 -1.72 -5.91 11.04
CA TYR A 27 -2.61 -6.84 10.37
C TYR A 27 -1.87 -7.67 9.31
N TYR A 28 -1.04 -7.04 8.48
CA TYR A 28 -0.21 -7.76 7.51
C TYR A 28 0.92 -8.58 8.17
N TRP A 29 1.41 -8.12 9.33
CA TRP A 29 2.34 -8.92 10.14
C TRP A 29 1.66 -10.19 10.69
N VAL A 30 0.40 -10.12 11.16
CA VAL A 30 -0.37 -11.30 11.56
C VAL A 30 -0.50 -12.27 10.38
N TRP A 31 -0.77 -11.80 9.16
CA TRP A 31 -0.82 -12.67 7.98
C TRP A 31 0.49 -13.44 7.76
N SER A 32 1.63 -12.83 8.02
CA SER A 32 2.93 -13.49 7.85
C SER A 32 3.15 -14.65 8.83
N HIS A 33 2.40 -14.70 9.94
CA HIS A 33 2.37 -15.81 10.89
C HIS A 33 1.29 -16.86 10.56
N HIS A 34 0.41 -16.57 9.59
CA HIS A 34 -0.65 -17.45 9.13
C HIS A 34 -0.63 -17.49 7.59
N LEU A 35 0.46 -18.02 7.01
CA LEU A 35 0.68 -17.97 5.58
C LEU A 35 -0.41 -18.70 4.80
N GLN A 36 -0.95 -17.98 3.81
CA GLN A 36 -1.90 -18.48 2.83
C GLN A 36 -1.43 -18.11 1.41
N LEU A 37 -2.00 -18.74 0.40
CA LEU A 37 -1.71 -18.41 -1.00
C LEU A 37 -2.20 -17.02 -1.40
N SER A 38 -3.24 -16.51 -0.73
CA SER A 38 -3.74 -15.14 -0.80
C SER A 38 -4.58 -14.86 0.45
N TYR A 39 -5.11 -13.63 0.57
CA TYR A 39 -5.94 -13.22 1.70
C TYR A 39 -7.20 -12.51 1.20
N PHE A 40 -8.16 -12.31 2.10
CA PHE A 40 -9.44 -11.70 1.75
C PHE A 40 -9.28 -10.28 1.19
N ASP A 41 -8.55 -9.41 1.91
CA ASP A 41 -8.45 -7.98 1.55
C ASP A 41 -7.43 -7.71 0.42
N HIS A 42 -6.28 -8.42 0.40
CA HIS A 42 -5.18 -8.19 -0.54
C HIS A 42 -4.43 -9.49 -0.88
N PRO A 43 -3.70 -9.51 -2.03
CA PRO A 43 -2.78 -10.58 -2.38
C PRO A 43 -1.61 -10.74 -1.38
N PRO A 44 -0.84 -11.85 -1.45
CA PRO A 44 0.02 -12.31 -0.35
C PRO A 44 1.36 -11.59 -0.21
N MET A 45 1.79 -10.75 -1.17
CA MET A 45 3.16 -10.22 -1.24
C MET A 45 3.56 -9.42 0.01
N VAL A 46 2.63 -8.67 0.60
CA VAL A 46 2.91 -7.89 1.83
C VAL A 46 3.20 -8.81 3.02
N ALA A 47 2.51 -9.95 3.13
CA ALA A 47 2.78 -10.95 4.15
C ALA A 47 4.16 -11.62 3.93
N TRP A 48 4.53 -11.89 2.68
CA TRP A 48 5.87 -12.43 2.36
C TRP A 48 6.99 -11.45 2.72
N LEU A 49 6.78 -10.13 2.57
CA LEU A 49 7.75 -9.13 3.01
C LEU A 49 7.94 -9.12 4.53
N PHE A 50 6.85 -9.26 5.30
CA PHE A 50 6.96 -9.42 6.76
C PHE A 50 7.63 -10.75 7.13
N LEU A 51 7.30 -11.85 6.47
CA LEU A 51 7.95 -13.15 6.67
C LEU A 51 9.48 -13.05 6.52
N LEU A 52 9.94 -12.36 5.46
CA LEU A 52 11.38 -12.10 5.26
C LEU A 52 12.00 -11.27 6.38
N GLY A 53 11.19 -10.56 7.17
CA GLY A 53 11.64 -9.75 8.30
C GLY A 53 11.55 -10.45 9.66
N HIS A 54 11.00 -11.67 9.78
CA HIS A 54 10.78 -12.34 11.07
C HIS A 54 12.05 -12.46 11.93
N PHE A 55 13.21 -12.70 11.31
CA PHE A 55 14.47 -12.78 12.06
C PHE A 55 14.89 -11.44 12.70
N LEU A 56 14.27 -10.33 12.31
CA LEU A 56 14.47 -9.00 12.86
C LEU A 56 13.42 -8.60 13.92
N GLU A 57 12.44 -9.42 14.19
CA GLU A 57 11.37 -9.13 15.19
C GLU A 57 11.88 -8.85 16.61
N PRO A 58 13.00 -9.45 17.09
CA PRO A 58 13.56 -9.12 18.40
C PRO A 58 14.12 -7.69 18.49
N TYR A 59 14.30 -7.00 17.35
CA TYR A 59 14.97 -5.71 17.29
C TYR A 59 13.97 -4.59 16.93
N ALA A 60 13.34 -3.99 17.93
CA ALA A 60 12.38 -2.89 17.75
C ALA A 60 11.36 -3.20 16.62
N ASN A 61 11.10 -2.26 15.70
CA ASN A 61 10.20 -2.48 14.56
C ASN A 61 10.96 -2.84 13.26
N CYS A 62 12.14 -3.45 13.39
CA CYS A 62 13.00 -3.80 12.24
C CYS A 62 12.42 -4.86 11.31
N VAL A 63 11.35 -5.54 11.71
CA VAL A 63 10.57 -6.45 10.85
C VAL A 63 10.12 -5.79 9.53
N ARG A 64 10.07 -4.46 9.47
CA ARG A 64 9.78 -3.64 8.27
C ARG A 64 10.91 -3.58 7.24
N PHE A 65 12.14 -3.90 7.61
CA PHE A 65 13.33 -3.62 6.80
C PHE A 65 13.27 -4.21 5.38
N PRO A 66 12.79 -5.44 5.15
CA PRO A 66 12.67 -5.96 3.78
C PRO A 66 11.78 -5.08 2.89
N ALA A 67 10.67 -4.57 3.42
CA ALA A 67 9.77 -3.69 2.67
C ALA A 67 10.40 -2.31 2.42
N VAL A 68 11.10 -1.73 3.41
CA VAL A 68 11.82 -0.45 3.26
C VAL A 68 12.93 -0.56 2.22
N ILE A 69 13.67 -1.68 2.19
CA ILE A 69 14.70 -1.96 1.18
C ILE A 69 14.05 -2.07 -0.20
N LEU A 70 12.89 -2.74 -0.32
CA LEU A 70 12.16 -2.84 -1.59
C LEU A 70 11.66 -1.46 -2.08
N GLY A 71 11.16 -0.62 -1.18
CA GLY A 71 10.81 0.77 -1.48
C GLY A 71 12.01 1.60 -1.96
N GLN A 72 13.19 1.38 -1.39
CA GLN A 72 14.42 2.01 -1.85
C GLN A 72 14.90 1.43 -3.18
N ALA A 73 14.70 0.14 -3.42
CA ALA A 73 14.97 -0.48 -4.72
C ALA A 73 14.06 0.09 -5.82
N THR A 74 12.82 0.45 -5.50
CA THR A 74 11.93 1.19 -6.41
C THR A 74 12.54 2.53 -6.82
N PHE A 75 13.11 3.27 -5.87
CA PHE A 75 13.82 4.52 -6.19
C PHE A 75 15.02 4.28 -7.12
N ALA A 76 15.85 3.26 -6.84
CA ALA A 76 16.97 2.90 -7.73
C ALA A 76 16.49 2.54 -9.14
N LEU A 77 15.41 1.77 -9.23
CA LEU A 77 14.82 1.35 -10.50
C LEU A 77 14.31 2.56 -11.29
N TRP A 78 13.69 3.53 -10.64
CA TRP A 78 13.30 4.77 -11.32
C TRP A 78 14.49 5.63 -11.75
N LEU A 79 15.61 5.63 -11.02
CA LEU A 79 16.84 6.28 -11.52
C LEU A 79 17.37 5.57 -12.77
N LEU A 80 17.26 4.23 -12.88
CA LEU A 80 17.58 3.49 -14.09
C LEU A 80 16.61 3.85 -15.24
N ILE A 81 15.29 3.83 -15.00
CA ILE A 81 14.29 4.26 -16.00
C ILE A 81 14.61 5.66 -16.49
N MET A 82 14.87 6.61 -15.59
CA MET A 82 15.24 7.98 -15.96
C MET A 82 16.53 8.02 -16.78
N SER A 83 17.51 7.17 -16.47
CA SER A 83 18.74 7.09 -17.27
C SER A 83 18.52 6.59 -18.70
N GLU A 84 17.48 5.80 -18.93
CA GLU A 84 17.12 5.28 -20.25
C GLU A 84 16.33 6.30 -21.13
N ILE A 85 15.52 7.13 -20.49
CA ILE A 85 14.61 8.05 -21.18
C ILE A 85 15.10 9.50 -21.29
N LEU A 86 16.04 9.91 -20.41
CA LEU A 86 16.60 11.26 -20.44
C LEU A 86 17.55 11.43 -21.63
N PRO A 87 17.42 12.55 -22.40
CA PRO A 87 18.38 12.91 -23.45
C PRO A 87 19.80 13.02 -22.91
N GLN A 88 20.79 12.77 -23.77
CA GLN A 88 22.21 12.98 -23.47
C GLN A 88 22.59 14.45 -23.73
N ASP A 89 21.99 15.35 -22.96
CA ASP A 89 22.18 16.80 -23.05
C ASP A 89 22.74 17.36 -21.73
N GLU A 90 23.10 18.65 -21.74
CA GLU A 90 23.65 19.33 -20.56
C GLU A 90 22.71 19.34 -19.36
N LEU A 91 21.40 19.28 -19.59
CA LEU A 91 20.38 19.29 -18.54
C LEU A 91 20.12 17.91 -17.91
N ARG A 92 20.72 16.85 -18.45
CA ARG A 92 20.48 15.47 -17.99
C ARG A 92 20.73 15.31 -16.49
N SER A 93 21.87 15.81 -16.02
CA SER A 93 22.23 15.71 -14.59
C SER A 93 21.26 16.49 -13.71
N GLU A 94 20.88 17.70 -14.11
CA GLU A 94 19.90 18.51 -13.37
C GLU A 94 18.54 17.83 -13.28
N ARG A 95 18.03 17.32 -14.42
CA ARG A 95 16.76 16.58 -14.47
C ARG A 95 16.78 15.35 -13.55
N LEU A 96 17.88 14.59 -13.55
CA LEU A 96 18.03 13.43 -12.69
C LEU A 96 18.04 13.79 -11.20
N TRP A 97 18.71 14.90 -10.83
CA TRP A 97 18.69 15.41 -9.47
C TRP A 97 17.31 15.91 -9.05
N CYS A 98 16.63 16.67 -9.91
CA CYS A 98 15.26 17.12 -9.65
C CYS A 98 14.33 15.92 -9.44
N PHE A 99 14.39 14.91 -10.32
CA PHE A 99 13.61 13.69 -10.16
C PHE A 99 13.88 12.98 -8.82
N ALA A 100 15.15 12.80 -8.48
CA ALA A 100 15.54 12.16 -7.24
C ALA A 100 14.99 12.86 -5.99
N LEU A 101 15.06 14.20 -5.97
CA LEU A 101 14.51 15.00 -4.88
C LEU A 101 12.98 14.95 -4.83
N LEU A 102 12.31 15.08 -5.98
CA LEU A 102 10.86 14.95 -6.07
C LEU A 102 10.38 13.58 -5.56
N PHE A 103 11.08 12.49 -5.94
CA PHE A 103 10.75 11.14 -5.50
C PHE A 103 10.93 10.97 -3.98
N LEU A 104 12.08 11.39 -3.44
CA LEU A 104 12.41 11.20 -2.03
C LEU A 104 11.57 12.06 -1.08
N PHE A 105 11.17 13.24 -1.50
CA PHE A 105 10.32 14.12 -0.71
C PHE A 105 8.82 13.95 -1.00
N SER A 106 8.45 13.07 -1.92
CA SER A 106 7.05 12.71 -2.15
C SER A 106 6.46 12.04 -0.90
N PRO A 107 5.28 12.47 -0.42
CA PRO A 107 4.64 11.86 0.75
C PRO A 107 4.48 10.35 0.62
N PHE A 108 4.06 9.85 -0.53
CA PHE A 108 3.85 8.42 -0.76
C PHE A 108 5.12 7.65 -1.11
N LEU A 109 5.99 8.20 -1.96
CA LEU A 109 7.15 7.47 -2.46
C LEU A 109 8.35 7.54 -1.51
N GLY A 110 8.53 8.69 -0.86
CA GLY A 110 9.60 8.92 0.10
C GLY A 110 9.23 8.43 1.50
N ALA A 111 8.38 9.18 2.18
CA ALA A 111 7.96 8.88 3.56
C ALA A 111 7.06 7.64 3.64
N GLY A 112 6.10 7.48 2.71
CA GLY A 112 5.19 6.34 2.68
C GLY A 112 5.88 4.98 2.52
N SER A 113 7.09 4.96 1.93
CA SER A 113 7.86 3.71 1.81
C SER A 113 8.44 3.18 3.14
N ILE A 114 8.23 3.86 4.27
CA ILE A 114 8.61 3.41 5.61
C ILE A 114 7.51 2.55 6.23
N ILE A 115 6.26 2.82 5.88
CA ILE A 115 5.07 2.11 6.40
C ILE A 115 4.75 0.96 5.46
N VAL A 116 4.72 -0.27 5.98
CA VAL A 116 4.54 -1.47 5.15
C VAL A 116 3.09 -1.65 4.74
N THR A 117 2.84 -1.46 3.46
CA THR A 117 1.54 -1.66 2.81
C THR A 117 1.69 -2.47 1.52
N PRO A 118 0.61 -3.03 0.96
CA PRO A 118 0.63 -3.67 -0.34
C PRO A 118 1.10 -2.77 -1.49
N ASP A 119 1.12 -1.44 -1.27
CA ASP A 119 1.59 -0.47 -2.27
C ASP A 119 3.09 -0.51 -2.49
N ILE A 120 3.89 -0.90 -1.48
CA ILE A 120 5.36 -0.99 -1.64
C ILE A 120 5.76 -2.04 -2.69
N PRO A 121 5.34 -3.30 -2.58
CA PRO A 121 5.66 -4.29 -3.61
C PRO A 121 4.94 -4.00 -4.93
N LEU A 122 3.73 -3.43 -4.92
CA LEU A 122 3.04 -2.98 -6.12
C LEU A 122 3.89 -1.97 -6.90
N LEU A 123 4.37 -0.91 -6.24
CA LEU A 123 5.22 0.12 -6.86
C LEU A 123 6.51 -0.46 -7.43
N PHE A 124 7.14 -1.39 -6.72
CA PHE A 124 8.37 -2.03 -7.20
C PHE A 124 8.10 -2.85 -8.46
N PHE A 125 7.16 -3.78 -8.45
CA PHE A 125 6.88 -4.64 -9.59
C PHE A 125 6.25 -3.88 -10.75
N TRP A 126 5.43 -2.86 -10.49
CA TRP A 126 4.91 -1.95 -11.51
C TRP A 126 6.05 -1.20 -12.23
N SER A 127 6.98 -0.65 -11.46
CA SER A 127 8.14 0.05 -12.00
C SER A 127 9.08 -0.89 -12.76
N LEU A 128 9.27 -2.12 -12.24
CA LEU A 128 10.04 -3.16 -12.91
C LEU A 128 9.39 -3.58 -14.23
N ALA A 129 8.05 -3.67 -14.27
CA ALA A 129 7.32 -3.95 -15.50
C ALA A 129 7.50 -2.83 -16.54
N ILE A 130 7.48 -1.55 -16.13
CA ILE A 130 7.81 -0.42 -17.02
C ILE A 130 9.25 -0.57 -17.57
N TYR A 131 10.21 -0.86 -16.69
CA TYR A 131 11.60 -1.04 -17.11
C TYR A 131 11.78 -2.21 -18.09
N VAL A 132 11.18 -3.36 -17.77
CA VAL A 132 11.22 -4.54 -18.66
C VAL A 132 10.53 -4.24 -19.98
N PHE A 133 9.41 -3.50 -19.97
CA PHE A 133 8.74 -3.09 -21.20
C PHE A 133 9.61 -2.17 -22.06
N LEU A 134 10.32 -1.20 -21.49
CA LEU A 134 11.29 -0.36 -22.19
C LEU A 134 12.45 -1.17 -22.78
N ARG A 135 12.89 -2.22 -22.09
CA ARG A 135 13.89 -3.18 -22.61
C ARG A 135 13.32 -4.02 -23.74
N LEU A 136 12.06 -4.47 -23.61
CA LEU A 136 11.36 -5.23 -24.63
C LEU A 136 11.23 -4.45 -25.95
N GLU A 137 10.97 -3.15 -25.89
CA GLU A 137 10.91 -2.31 -27.10
C GLU A 137 12.22 -2.25 -27.89
N ARG A 138 13.37 -2.50 -27.23
CA ARG A 138 14.70 -2.53 -27.86
C ARG A 138 15.12 -3.93 -28.29
N ASP A 139 14.58 -4.94 -27.61
CA ASP A 139 14.97 -6.32 -27.81
C ASP A 139 13.73 -7.24 -27.68
N LEU A 140 13.16 -7.58 -28.83
CA LEU A 140 11.92 -8.34 -28.97
C LEU A 140 12.11 -9.87 -28.78
N ARG A 141 13.18 -10.31 -28.09
CA ARG A 141 13.41 -11.75 -27.83
C ARG A 141 12.41 -12.29 -26.83
N TRP A 142 12.12 -13.58 -26.96
CA TRP A 142 11.10 -14.30 -26.20
C TRP A 142 11.26 -14.18 -24.67
N PHE A 143 12.49 -14.13 -24.16
CA PHE A 143 12.73 -14.06 -22.71
C PHE A 143 12.30 -12.72 -22.10
N ASN A 144 12.32 -11.62 -22.87
CA ASN A 144 11.81 -10.33 -22.39
C ASN A 144 10.28 -10.33 -22.28
N TYR A 145 9.57 -11.09 -23.16
CA TYR A 145 8.14 -11.34 -23.03
C TYR A 145 7.83 -12.19 -21.79
N LEU A 146 8.62 -13.25 -21.57
CA LEU A 146 8.52 -14.10 -20.37
C LEU A 146 8.75 -13.27 -19.10
N ALA A 147 9.82 -12.45 -19.07
CA ALA A 147 10.14 -11.58 -17.94
C ALA A 147 9.03 -10.57 -17.63
N LEU A 148 8.45 -9.94 -18.68
CA LEU A 148 7.33 -9.02 -18.51
C LEU A 148 6.13 -9.73 -17.87
N GLY A 149 5.78 -10.91 -18.37
CA GLY A 149 4.69 -11.71 -17.80
C GLY A 149 4.94 -12.09 -16.35
N ALA A 150 6.13 -12.60 -16.01
CA ALA A 150 6.50 -12.97 -14.64
C ALA A 150 6.40 -11.77 -13.69
N VAL A 151 6.92 -10.60 -14.10
CA VAL A 151 6.86 -9.37 -13.29
C VAL A 151 5.42 -8.91 -13.10
N LEU A 152 4.57 -8.98 -14.14
CA LEU A 152 3.14 -8.63 -14.02
C LEU A 152 2.39 -9.58 -13.09
N GLY A 153 2.71 -10.88 -13.12
CA GLY A 153 2.16 -11.87 -12.18
C GLY A 153 2.54 -11.54 -10.72
N LEU A 154 3.81 -11.21 -10.45
CA LEU A 154 4.27 -10.77 -9.13
C LEU A 154 3.66 -9.42 -8.72
N CYS A 155 3.46 -8.50 -9.66
CA CYS A 155 2.74 -7.25 -9.45
C CYS A 155 1.30 -7.54 -8.99
N PHE A 156 0.61 -8.49 -9.62
CA PHE A 156 -0.74 -8.90 -9.22
C PHE A 156 -0.75 -9.59 -7.85
N CYS A 157 0.29 -10.35 -7.48
CA CYS A 157 0.48 -10.87 -6.12
C CYS A 157 0.70 -9.76 -5.08
N SER A 158 0.98 -8.52 -5.49
CA SER A 158 1.16 -7.38 -4.59
C SER A 158 -0.16 -6.66 -4.27
N LYS A 159 -0.94 -6.33 -5.30
CA LYS A 159 -2.25 -5.65 -5.18
C LYS A 159 -3.07 -5.84 -6.45
N TYR A 160 -4.38 -5.98 -6.33
CA TYR A 160 -5.28 -6.19 -7.48
C TYR A 160 -5.24 -5.03 -8.49
N ASN A 161 -4.87 -3.81 -8.07
CA ASN A 161 -4.68 -2.65 -8.95
C ASN A 161 -3.61 -2.89 -10.05
N ALA A 162 -2.78 -3.93 -9.94
CA ALA A 162 -1.82 -4.32 -10.97
C ALA A 162 -2.47 -4.56 -12.34
N VAL A 163 -3.74 -4.93 -12.39
CA VAL A 163 -4.50 -5.10 -13.65
C VAL A 163 -4.54 -3.81 -14.46
N LEU A 164 -4.46 -2.66 -13.81
CA LEU A 164 -4.44 -1.35 -14.46
C LEU A 164 -3.14 -1.07 -15.22
N PHE A 165 -2.16 -1.98 -15.21
CA PHE A 165 -0.95 -1.88 -16.04
C PHE A 165 -1.25 -2.13 -17.53
N VAL A 166 -2.23 -2.95 -17.83
CA VAL A 166 -2.53 -3.40 -19.20
C VAL A 166 -3.07 -2.28 -20.10
N PRO A 167 -4.09 -1.50 -19.70
CA PRO A 167 -4.63 -0.44 -20.57
C PRO A 167 -3.59 0.62 -20.99
N PRO A 168 -2.71 1.17 -20.13
CA PRO A 168 -1.63 2.07 -20.53
C PRO A 168 -0.74 1.53 -21.66
N ILE A 169 -0.38 0.23 -21.63
CA ILE A 169 0.38 -0.39 -22.73
C ILE A 169 -0.40 -0.30 -24.04
N PHE A 170 -1.67 -0.72 -24.04
CA PHE A 170 -2.48 -0.69 -25.24
C PHE A 170 -2.66 0.74 -25.76
N LEU A 171 -2.95 1.70 -24.90
CA LEU A 171 -3.06 3.12 -25.27
C LEU A 171 -1.74 3.63 -25.89
N TYR A 172 -0.61 3.34 -25.25
CA TYR A 172 0.70 3.69 -25.77
C TYR A 172 0.97 3.09 -27.15
N LEU A 173 0.75 1.79 -27.32
CA LEU A 173 0.99 1.09 -28.58
C LEU A 173 0.10 1.64 -29.71
N ILE A 174 -1.15 1.99 -29.43
CA ILE A 174 -2.11 2.52 -30.40
C ILE A 174 -1.76 3.97 -30.76
N PHE A 175 -1.67 4.86 -29.78
CA PHE A 175 -1.50 6.31 -30.04
C PHE A 175 -0.11 6.68 -30.56
N GLU A 176 0.94 5.95 -30.12
CA GLU A 176 2.30 6.11 -30.67
C GLU A 176 2.53 5.25 -31.92
N ARG A 177 1.49 4.55 -32.41
CA ARG A 177 1.50 3.71 -33.63
C ARG A 177 2.55 2.59 -33.59
N ARG A 178 2.85 2.05 -32.40
CA ARG A 178 3.89 1.03 -32.17
C ARG A 178 3.37 -0.40 -32.12
N TRP A 179 2.05 -0.61 -32.27
CA TRP A 179 1.44 -1.93 -32.20
C TRP A 179 1.99 -2.92 -33.26
N ARG A 180 2.53 -2.40 -34.40
CA ARG A 180 3.19 -3.20 -35.44
C ARG A 180 4.60 -3.64 -35.08
N GLU A 181 5.23 -2.98 -34.10
CA GLU A 181 6.57 -3.33 -33.61
C GLU A 181 6.54 -4.49 -32.63
N VAL A 182 5.36 -4.85 -32.11
CA VAL A 182 5.19 -5.96 -31.15
C VAL A 182 5.33 -7.29 -31.86
N ASN A 183 6.14 -8.19 -31.31
CA ASN A 183 6.18 -9.58 -31.77
C ASN A 183 5.06 -10.41 -31.14
N TRP A 184 3.89 -10.37 -31.76
CA TRP A 184 2.66 -11.01 -31.27
C TRP A 184 2.80 -12.51 -31.03
N LYS A 185 3.77 -13.19 -31.68
CA LYS A 185 4.07 -14.61 -31.47
C LYS A 185 4.43 -14.91 -30.02
N TYR A 186 5.05 -13.96 -29.32
CA TYR A 186 5.51 -14.15 -27.92
C TYR A 186 4.56 -13.60 -26.88
N VAL A 187 3.48 -12.90 -27.25
CA VAL A 187 2.46 -12.39 -26.31
C VAL A 187 1.81 -13.53 -25.51
N PRO A 188 1.46 -14.71 -26.08
CA PRO A 188 0.97 -15.84 -25.28
C PRO A 188 1.93 -16.28 -24.18
N LEU A 189 3.26 -16.16 -24.39
CA LEU A 189 4.26 -16.47 -23.37
C LEU A 189 4.20 -15.48 -22.21
N THR A 190 3.97 -14.19 -22.48
CA THR A 190 3.73 -13.17 -21.44
C THR A 190 2.51 -13.51 -20.59
N ILE A 191 1.40 -13.89 -21.26
CA ILE A 191 0.16 -14.27 -20.57
C ILE A 191 0.38 -15.51 -19.71
N LEU A 192 1.00 -16.55 -20.24
CA LEU A 192 1.27 -17.80 -19.52
C LEU A 192 2.17 -17.57 -18.31
N ALA A 193 3.25 -16.80 -18.48
CA ALA A 193 4.12 -16.42 -17.37
C ALA A 193 3.38 -15.61 -16.32
N GLY A 194 2.56 -14.63 -16.72
CA GLY A 194 1.72 -13.85 -15.81
C GLY A 194 0.80 -14.73 -14.97
N LEU A 195 0.08 -15.66 -15.62
CA LEU A 195 -0.81 -16.60 -14.94
C LEU A 195 -0.04 -17.53 -13.99
N LEU A 196 1.13 -18.02 -14.39
CA LEU A 196 1.97 -18.88 -13.54
C LEU A 196 2.43 -18.16 -12.28
N PHE A 197 2.92 -16.92 -12.41
CA PHE A 197 3.44 -16.15 -11.26
C PHE A 197 2.34 -15.56 -10.38
N CYS A 198 1.11 -15.37 -10.86
CA CYS A 198 -0.05 -15.02 -10.03
C CYS A 198 -0.88 -16.22 -9.57
N ALA A 199 -0.46 -17.46 -9.90
CA ALA A 199 -1.19 -18.68 -9.56
C ALA A 199 -1.59 -18.81 -8.08
N PRO A 200 -0.77 -18.40 -7.08
CA PRO A 200 -1.19 -18.45 -5.69
C PRO A 200 -2.51 -17.69 -5.45
N VAL A 201 -2.64 -16.49 -5.99
CA VAL A 201 -3.85 -15.66 -5.85
C VAL A 201 -5.05 -16.30 -6.55
N LEU A 202 -4.85 -16.85 -7.75
CA LEU A 202 -5.92 -17.50 -8.52
C LEU A 202 -6.42 -18.77 -7.84
N ILE A 203 -5.52 -19.62 -7.35
CA ILE A 203 -5.85 -20.86 -6.66
C ILE A 203 -6.62 -20.55 -5.37
N TRP A 204 -6.15 -19.62 -4.56
CA TRP A 204 -6.83 -19.22 -3.31
C TRP A 204 -8.24 -18.70 -3.59
N ASN A 205 -8.39 -17.81 -4.56
CA ASN A 205 -9.70 -17.26 -4.91
C ASN A 205 -10.65 -18.34 -5.45
N TYR A 206 -10.15 -19.28 -6.25
CA TYR A 206 -10.95 -20.43 -6.70
C TYR A 206 -11.44 -21.28 -5.52
N GLN A 207 -10.58 -21.57 -4.56
CA GLN A 207 -10.91 -22.34 -3.34
C GLN A 207 -11.92 -21.61 -2.42
N HIS A 208 -11.96 -20.27 -2.48
CA HIS A 208 -12.84 -19.42 -1.67
C HIS A 208 -13.96 -18.76 -2.49
N ASN A 209 -14.42 -19.39 -3.59
CA ASN A 209 -15.52 -18.90 -4.42
C ASN A 209 -15.34 -17.45 -4.91
N PHE A 210 -14.11 -17.06 -5.24
CA PHE A 210 -13.74 -15.73 -5.75
C PHE A 210 -14.13 -14.57 -4.83
N ILE A 211 -14.15 -14.80 -3.53
CA ILE A 211 -14.65 -13.83 -2.54
C ILE A 211 -13.86 -12.52 -2.56
N SER A 212 -12.51 -12.54 -2.69
CA SER A 212 -11.71 -11.33 -2.77
C SER A 212 -12.02 -10.52 -4.02
N PHE A 213 -12.18 -11.18 -5.18
CA PHE A 213 -12.50 -10.48 -6.43
C PHE A 213 -13.89 -9.84 -6.36
N ARG A 214 -14.87 -10.54 -5.80
CA ARG A 214 -16.22 -9.99 -5.58
C ARG A 214 -16.17 -8.80 -4.62
N PHE A 215 -15.41 -8.90 -3.52
CA PHE A 215 -15.24 -7.81 -2.58
C PHE A 215 -14.62 -6.57 -3.24
N GLN A 216 -13.53 -6.73 -4.00
CA GLN A 216 -12.86 -5.61 -4.68
C GLN A 216 -13.75 -4.95 -5.74
N LEU A 217 -14.48 -5.74 -6.53
CA LEU A 217 -15.43 -5.21 -7.51
C LEU A 217 -16.57 -4.43 -6.84
N HIS A 218 -17.11 -4.98 -5.75
CA HIS A 218 -18.16 -4.31 -4.99
C HIS A 218 -17.66 -3.01 -4.36
N HIS A 219 -16.47 -3.05 -3.73
CA HIS A 219 -15.89 -1.89 -3.07
C HIS A 219 -15.56 -0.75 -4.04
N GLY A 220 -15.12 -1.08 -5.27
CA GLY A 220 -14.78 -0.09 -6.29
C GLY A 220 -15.96 0.51 -7.07
N PHE A 221 -17.12 -0.18 -7.13
CA PHE A 221 -18.18 0.19 -8.10
C PHE A 221 -19.62 0.18 -7.56
N HIS A 222 -19.87 -0.16 -6.30
CA HIS A 222 -21.21 -0.51 -5.85
C HIS A 222 -21.99 0.59 -5.09
N ASN A 223 -21.57 1.83 -5.04
CA ASN A 223 -22.39 2.89 -4.48
C ASN A 223 -23.32 3.47 -5.56
N HIS A 224 -24.64 3.34 -5.33
CA HIS A 224 -25.67 3.80 -6.25
C HIS A 224 -25.88 5.32 -6.25
N ALA A 225 -25.29 6.06 -5.30
CA ALA A 225 -25.45 7.50 -5.21
C ALA A 225 -24.25 8.21 -5.84
N TYR A 226 -24.51 8.87 -6.97
CA TYR A 226 -23.57 9.85 -7.53
C TYR A 226 -23.34 10.99 -6.54
N LYS A 227 -22.09 11.15 -6.06
CA LYS A 227 -21.68 12.22 -5.16
C LYS A 227 -20.52 12.99 -5.76
N PRO A 228 -20.78 14.11 -6.47
CA PRO A 228 -19.72 14.93 -7.06
C PRO A 228 -18.65 15.39 -6.05
N SER A 229 -19.00 15.54 -4.76
CA SER A 229 -18.07 15.90 -3.70
C SER A 229 -16.88 14.95 -3.59
N TRP A 230 -17.08 13.65 -3.79
CA TRP A 230 -15.98 12.67 -3.79
C TRP A 230 -14.98 12.88 -4.93
N ALA A 231 -15.48 13.23 -6.12
CA ALA A 231 -14.62 13.54 -7.26
C ALA A 231 -13.83 14.84 -7.03
N PHE A 232 -14.44 15.86 -6.42
CA PHE A 232 -13.74 17.09 -6.02
C PHE A 232 -12.68 16.80 -4.95
N GLU A 233 -13.04 16.07 -3.88
CA GLU A 233 -12.12 15.64 -2.83
C GLU A 233 -10.93 14.86 -3.43
N TYR A 234 -11.21 13.90 -4.31
CA TYR A 234 -10.19 13.15 -5.02
C TYR A 234 -9.23 14.05 -5.79
N VAL A 235 -9.74 14.93 -6.65
CA VAL A 235 -8.91 15.81 -7.50
C VAL A 235 -8.04 16.73 -6.64
N PHE A 236 -8.63 17.40 -5.64
CA PHE A 236 -7.86 18.30 -4.77
C PHE A 236 -6.82 17.55 -3.94
N THR A 237 -7.15 16.36 -3.43
CA THR A 237 -6.20 15.50 -2.71
C THR A 237 -5.03 15.11 -3.61
N GLN A 238 -5.29 14.65 -4.84
CA GLN A 238 -4.23 14.25 -5.77
C GLN A 238 -3.36 15.44 -6.19
N ILE A 239 -3.95 16.60 -6.48
CA ILE A 239 -3.20 17.82 -6.80
C ILE A 239 -2.37 18.27 -5.59
N GLY A 240 -2.93 18.22 -4.38
CA GLY A 240 -2.21 18.55 -3.15
C GLY A 240 -1.00 17.64 -2.92
N LEU A 241 -1.17 16.33 -3.04
CA LEU A 241 -0.12 15.34 -2.79
C LEU A 241 0.97 15.31 -3.88
N LEU A 242 0.62 15.55 -5.15
CA LEU A 242 1.56 15.72 -6.24
C LEU A 242 2.22 17.10 -6.25
N PHE A 243 1.60 18.06 -5.61
CA PHE A 243 1.91 19.48 -5.61
C PHE A 243 1.51 20.22 -6.91
N PRO A 244 0.75 21.32 -6.83
CA PRO A 244 0.19 22.00 -8.01
C PRO A 244 1.22 22.40 -9.07
N LEU A 245 2.41 22.88 -8.65
CA LEU A 245 3.47 23.27 -9.59
C LEU A 245 4.06 22.06 -10.34
N ILE A 246 4.10 20.89 -9.72
CA ILE A 246 4.58 19.65 -10.35
C ILE A 246 3.55 19.13 -11.34
N VAL A 247 2.27 19.15 -10.99
CA VAL A 247 1.17 18.81 -11.90
C VAL A 247 1.22 19.74 -13.13
N TRP A 248 1.35 21.04 -12.92
CA TRP A 248 1.50 22.03 -13.98
C TRP A 248 2.72 21.74 -14.87
N ALA A 249 3.88 21.45 -14.25
CA ALA A 249 5.11 21.13 -14.98
C ALA A 249 4.93 19.87 -15.84
N ALA A 250 4.30 18.81 -15.30
CA ALA A 250 4.04 17.58 -16.04
C ALA A 250 3.11 17.79 -17.24
N LEU A 251 2.07 18.64 -17.09
CA LEU A 251 1.13 18.98 -18.17
C LEU A 251 1.76 19.85 -19.27
N ARG A 252 2.79 20.66 -18.94
CA ARG A 252 3.45 21.60 -19.86
C ARG A 252 4.81 21.11 -20.35
N ALA A 253 5.22 19.92 -19.97
CA ALA A 253 6.50 19.32 -20.34
C ALA A 253 6.58 19.08 -21.86
N LYS A 254 7.71 19.44 -22.47
CA LYS A 254 8.05 19.06 -23.85
C LYS A 254 8.84 17.75 -23.84
N LEU A 255 8.19 16.66 -24.23
CA LEU A 255 8.71 15.32 -24.05
C LEU A 255 9.47 14.81 -25.26
N PRO A 256 10.68 14.24 -25.09
CA PRO A 256 11.30 13.42 -26.11
C PRO A 256 10.48 12.15 -26.36
N ARG A 257 10.64 11.52 -27.54
CA ARG A 257 9.88 10.32 -27.93
C ARG A 257 9.98 9.21 -26.88
N ALA A 258 11.17 8.98 -26.33
CA ALA A 258 11.42 7.95 -25.32
C ALA A 258 10.63 8.14 -24.00
N ALA A 259 10.27 9.39 -23.66
CA ALA A 259 9.54 9.69 -22.42
C ALA A 259 8.01 9.66 -22.58
N ARG A 260 7.47 9.53 -23.82
CA ARG A 260 6.02 9.61 -24.05
C ARG A 260 5.23 8.48 -23.37
N ILE A 261 5.84 7.32 -23.20
CA ILE A 261 5.24 6.19 -22.46
C ILE A 261 4.78 6.62 -21.06
N LEU A 262 5.49 7.54 -20.42
CA LEU A 262 5.15 8.04 -19.08
C LEU A 262 3.82 8.79 -19.02
N ILE A 263 3.32 9.34 -20.16
CA ILE A 263 2.01 9.97 -20.25
C ILE A 263 0.94 8.95 -19.86
N TYR A 264 1.03 7.77 -20.46
CA TYR A 264 0.04 6.71 -20.30
C TYR A 264 0.11 6.08 -18.89
N PHE A 265 1.31 5.74 -18.41
CA PHE A 265 1.50 5.17 -17.07
C PHE A 265 1.32 6.20 -15.94
N GLY A 266 1.53 7.48 -16.23
CA GLY A 266 1.28 8.56 -15.28
C GLY A 266 -0.21 8.88 -15.15
N TRP A 267 -0.86 9.30 -16.25
CA TRP A 267 -2.20 9.87 -16.19
C TRP A 267 -3.33 8.85 -16.20
N PHE A 268 -3.14 7.64 -16.74
CA PHE A 268 -4.22 6.64 -16.80
C PHE A 268 -4.74 6.23 -15.42
N PRO A 269 -3.89 5.90 -14.42
CA PRO A 269 -4.39 5.58 -13.08
C PRO A 269 -5.24 6.71 -12.48
N PHE A 270 -4.84 7.96 -12.67
CA PHE A 270 -5.62 9.12 -12.18
C PHE A 270 -6.96 9.26 -12.90
N ALA A 271 -6.98 9.08 -14.22
CA ALA A 271 -8.23 9.12 -14.98
C ALA A 271 -9.17 7.98 -14.57
N PHE A 272 -8.66 6.76 -14.42
CA PHE A 272 -9.44 5.60 -14.00
C PHE A 272 -10.11 5.83 -12.63
N PHE A 273 -9.33 6.24 -11.64
CA PHE A 273 -9.87 6.47 -10.30
C PHE A 273 -10.71 7.75 -10.19
N PHE A 274 -10.54 8.72 -11.07
CA PHE A 274 -11.48 9.85 -11.19
C PHE A 274 -12.89 9.36 -11.56
N PHE A 275 -13.01 8.44 -12.53
CA PHE A 275 -14.31 7.86 -12.88
C PHE A 275 -14.89 7.01 -11.74
N SER A 276 -14.05 6.30 -10.99
CA SER A 276 -14.48 5.61 -9.77
C SER A 276 -14.97 6.59 -8.70
N ALA A 277 -14.26 7.72 -8.52
CA ALA A 277 -14.61 8.75 -7.52
C ALA A 277 -15.96 9.44 -7.79
N LEU A 278 -16.51 9.33 -8.98
CA LEU A 278 -17.88 9.79 -9.27
C LEU A 278 -18.96 8.94 -8.56
N LYS A 279 -18.63 7.70 -8.17
CA LYS A 279 -19.59 6.72 -7.62
C LYS A 279 -19.21 6.18 -6.24
N SER A 280 -17.96 6.24 -5.86
CA SER A 280 -17.46 5.73 -4.57
C SER A 280 -16.34 6.61 -4.02
N HIS A 281 -16.14 6.59 -2.71
CA HIS A 281 -14.95 7.19 -2.10
C HIS A 281 -13.71 6.45 -2.57
N VAL A 282 -12.69 7.20 -3.02
CA VAL A 282 -11.41 6.67 -3.50
C VAL A 282 -10.31 7.06 -2.54
N GLU A 283 -9.61 6.07 -2.00
CA GLU A 283 -8.47 6.32 -1.12
C GLU A 283 -7.31 6.98 -1.89
N ALA A 284 -6.62 7.91 -1.24
CA ALA A 284 -5.59 8.74 -1.86
C ALA A 284 -4.45 7.92 -2.48
N ASN A 285 -4.11 6.76 -1.91
CA ASN A 285 -3.03 5.88 -2.36
C ASN A 285 -3.40 4.96 -3.54
N TRP A 286 -4.67 4.91 -3.97
CA TRP A 286 -5.05 4.00 -5.07
C TRP A 286 -4.37 4.36 -6.39
N THR A 287 -4.05 5.63 -6.60
CA THR A 287 -3.36 6.15 -7.79
C THR A 287 -1.83 6.14 -7.70
N ILE A 288 -1.27 5.61 -6.61
CA ILE A 288 0.15 5.72 -6.26
C ILE A 288 1.09 5.27 -7.39
N VAL A 289 0.67 4.28 -8.20
CA VAL A 289 1.45 3.75 -9.33
C VAL A 289 1.72 4.78 -10.43
N GLY A 290 0.89 5.82 -10.54
CA GLY A 290 1.08 6.91 -11.50
C GLY A 290 2.05 8.00 -11.03
N TYR A 291 2.28 8.12 -9.72
CA TYR A 291 3.10 9.19 -9.12
C TYR A 291 4.52 9.27 -9.71
N PRO A 292 5.30 8.17 -9.74
CA PRO A 292 6.67 8.26 -10.26
C PRO A 292 6.73 8.73 -11.71
N ALA A 293 5.76 8.30 -12.54
CA ALA A 293 5.70 8.72 -13.94
C ALA A 293 5.35 10.22 -14.08
N ILE A 294 4.42 10.74 -13.25
CA ILE A 294 4.10 12.18 -13.23
C ILE A 294 5.31 13.02 -12.81
N LEU A 295 6.03 12.59 -11.75
CA LEU A 295 7.27 13.27 -11.33
C LEU A 295 8.33 13.23 -12.43
N ALA A 296 8.45 12.10 -13.15
CA ALA A 296 9.35 11.94 -14.26
C ALA A 296 8.96 12.83 -15.49
N LEU A 297 7.67 13.02 -15.76
CA LEU A 297 7.19 13.96 -16.77
C LEU A 297 7.56 15.41 -16.41
N ALA A 298 7.39 15.78 -15.15
CA ALA A 298 7.63 17.16 -14.70
C ALA A 298 9.07 17.64 -14.92
N VAL A 299 10.08 16.73 -14.91
CA VAL A 299 11.49 17.14 -15.08
C VAL A 299 11.83 17.67 -16.47
N PHE A 300 10.95 17.48 -17.46
CA PHE A 300 11.12 18.05 -18.80
C PHE A 300 10.59 19.49 -18.91
N TYR A 301 10.05 20.06 -17.81
CA TYR A 301 9.61 21.44 -17.79
C TYR A 301 10.79 22.40 -17.54
N PRO A 302 10.92 23.54 -18.27
CA PRO A 302 12.11 24.40 -18.21
C PRO A 302 12.42 24.98 -16.81
N ARG A 303 11.41 25.20 -15.97
CA ARG A 303 11.57 25.79 -14.61
C ARG A 303 11.57 24.73 -13.51
N ILE A 304 11.80 23.47 -13.83
CA ILE A 304 11.67 22.36 -12.88
C ILE A 304 12.57 22.53 -11.65
N ARG A 305 13.78 23.07 -11.80
CA ARG A 305 14.70 23.32 -10.69
C ARG A 305 14.10 24.23 -9.62
N ALA A 306 13.43 25.32 -10.02
CA ALA A 306 12.75 26.22 -9.09
C ALA A 306 11.57 25.53 -8.41
N PHE A 307 10.75 24.79 -9.16
CA PHE A 307 9.59 24.05 -8.63
C PHE A 307 10.02 22.94 -7.67
N THR A 308 11.10 22.22 -7.98
CA THR A 308 11.69 21.21 -7.09
C THR A 308 12.14 21.82 -5.75
N ARG A 309 12.75 23.01 -5.75
CA ARG A 309 13.15 23.69 -4.51
C ARG A 309 11.95 23.99 -3.62
N ILE A 310 10.86 24.52 -4.19
CA ILE A 310 9.63 24.82 -3.45
C ILE A 310 8.99 23.54 -2.94
N TYR A 311 8.91 22.51 -3.78
CA TYR A 311 8.39 21.17 -3.43
C TYR A 311 9.15 20.57 -2.24
N VAL A 312 10.48 20.57 -2.29
CA VAL A 312 11.33 20.04 -1.21
C VAL A 312 11.18 20.86 0.07
N ALA A 313 11.06 22.18 -0.03
CA ALA A 313 10.83 23.02 1.15
C ALA A 313 9.49 22.72 1.81
N VAL A 314 8.41 22.62 1.03
CA VAL A 314 7.06 22.35 1.57
C VAL A 314 6.95 20.93 2.14
N PHE A 315 7.27 19.91 1.36
CA PHE A 315 7.15 18.53 1.84
C PHE A 315 8.24 18.14 2.84
N GLY A 316 9.42 18.76 2.78
CA GLY A 316 10.45 18.62 3.81
C GLY A 316 9.98 19.19 5.15
N ALA A 317 9.38 20.38 5.15
CA ALA A 317 8.77 20.95 6.36
C ALA A 317 7.63 20.07 6.88
N ALA A 318 6.75 19.58 6.00
CA ALA A 318 5.66 18.66 6.35
C ALA A 318 6.18 17.35 6.95
N LEU A 319 7.24 16.78 6.40
CA LEU A 319 7.88 15.56 6.91
C LEU A 319 8.48 15.79 8.31
N ILE A 320 9.19 16.90 8.50
CA ILE A 320 9.73 17.29 9.82
C ILE A 320 8.58 17.46 10.83
N ALA A 321 7.51 18.15 10.46
CA ALA A 321 6.34 18.30 11.30
C ALA A 321 5.69 16.97 11.67
N ALA A 322 5.57 16.04 10.70
CA ALA A 322 5.04 14.70 10.96
C ALA A 322 5.92 13.91 11.95
N ILE A 323 7.23 13.99 11.81
CA ILE A 323 8.19 13.37 12.75
C ILE A 323 8.03 13.98 14.14
N ILE A 324 7.92 15.32 14.26
CA ILE A 324 7.71 16.00 15.54
C ILE A 324 6.39 15.54 16.18
N VAL A 325 5.28 15.49 15.43
CA VAL A 325 3.97 15.02 15.93
C VAL A 325 4.08 13.56 16.43
N MET A 326 4.86 12.75 15.78
CA MET A 326 5.02 11.34 16.15
C MET A 326 5.79 11.15 17.47
N PHE A 327 6.87 11.91 17.66
CA PHE A 327 7.77 11.70 18.80
C PHE A 327 7.48 12.62 20.00
N VAL A 328 6.77 13.74 19.82
CA VAL A 328 6.42 14.66 20.93
C VAL A 328 5.05 14.30 21.51
N PRO A 329 4.96 13.78 22.76
CA PRO A 329 3.72 13.23 23.32
C PRO A 329 2.52 14.19 23.24
N ASN A 330 2.70 15.47 23.58
CA ASN A 330 1.62 16.45 23.61
C ASN A 330 1.05 16.80 22.22
N LEU A 331 1.79 16.48 21.13
CA LEU A 331 1.38 16.76 19.76
C LEU A 331 0.71 15.56 19.08
N ARG A 332 0.80 14.35 19.63
CA ARG A 332 0.23 13.12 19.04
C ARG A 332 -1.27 13.23 18.78
N LYS A 333 -1.99 14.01 19.58
CA LYS A 333 -3.42 14.30 19.41
C LYS A 333 -3.76 15.00 18.07
N LEU A 334 -2.78 15.59 17.40
CA LEU A 334 -2.95 16.22 16.09
C LEU A 334 -3.12 15.18 14.95
N SER A 335 -2.80 13.91 15.20
CA SER A 335 -3.00 12.82 14.22
C SER A 335 -3.69 11.63 14.91
N GLY A 336 -4.91 11.31 14.45
CA GLY A 336 -5.66 10.16 14.97
C GLY A 336 -4.90 8.85 14.81
N HIS A 337 -4.24 8.61 13.69
CA HIS A 337 -3.44 7.39 13.47
C HIS A 337 -2.27 7.27 14.46
N VAL A 338 -1.52 8.36 14.67
CA VAL A 338 -0.42 8.38 15.63
C VAL A 338 -0.95 8.17 17.05
N MET A 339 -2.02 8.87 17.43
CA MET A 339 -2.63 8.73 18.75
C MET A 339 -3.11 7.29 19.00
N ASN A 340 -3.77 6.67 18.01
CA ASN A 340 -4.24 5.30 18.12
C ASN A 340 -3.07 4.30 18.33
N ALA A 341 -1.96 4.44 17.61
CA ALA A 341 -0.81 3.57 17.76
C ALA A 341 -0.28 3.55 19.21
N TYR A 342 -0.19 4.72 19.86
CA TYR A 342 0.22 4.81 21.27
C TYR A 342 -0.87 4.39 22.26
N GLN A 343 -2.16 4.56 21.91
CA GLN A 343 -3.25 4.05 22.73
C GLN A 343 -3.23 2.52 22.79
N TYR A 344 -2.87 1.83 21.72
CA TYR A 344 -2.74 0.37 21.72
C TYR A 344 -1.64 -0.12 22.67
N GLU A 345 -0.54 0.61 22.82
CA GLU A 345 0.49 0.30 23.82
C GLU A 345 -0.05 0.37 25.25
N LEU A 346 -0.87 1.40 25.55
CA LEU A 346 -1.52 1.53 26.86
C LEU A 346 -2.54 0.41 27.09
N LEU A 347 -3.36 0.10 26.08
CA LEU A 347 -4.33 -1.00 26.13
C LEU A 347 -3.64 -2.33 26.36
N ALA A 348 -2.58 -2.63 25.63
CA ALA A 348 -1.82 -3.87 25.77
C ALA A 348 -1.31 -4.10 27.21
N LYS A 349 -0.85 -3.03 27.87
CA LYS A 349 -0.42 -3.10 29.29
C LYS A 349 -1.59 -3.42 30.22
N LYS A 350 -2.75 -2.77 30.02
CA LYS A 350 -3.92 -2.93 30.89
C LYS A 350 -4.67 -4.25 30.66
N LEU A 351 -4.66 -4.73 29.41
CA LEU A 351 -5.35 -5.96 29.02
C LEU A 351 -4.50 -7.23 29.24
N LYS A 352 -3.26 -7.09 29.70
CA LYS A 352 -2.34 -8.22 29.94
C LYS A 352 -2.92 -9.38 30.80
N PRO A 353 -3.77 -9.14 31.83
CA PRO A 353 -4.36 -10.21 32.61
C PRO A 353 -5.54 -10.94 31.95
N TYR A 354 -6.14 -10.34 30.93
CA TYR A 354 -7.42 -10.78 30.36
C TYR A 354 -7.19 -11.65 29.12
N HIS A 355 -7.23 -12.97 29.30
CA HIS A 355 -7.05 -13.95 28.20
C HIS A 355 -8.00 -15.14 28.38
N PRO A 356 -8.51 -15.75 27.29
CA PRO A 356 -8.30 -15.38 25.89
C PRO A 356 -9.00 -14.05 25.55
N LEU A 357 -8.31 -13.20 24.78
CA LEU A 357 -8.79 -11.87 24.42
C LEU A 357 -9.21 -11.84 22.94
N PHE A 358 -10.43 -11.35 22.72
CA PHE A 358 -10.98 -11.05 21.40
C PHE A 358 -11.25 -9.55 21.27
N THR A 359 -11.38 -9.07 20.03
CA THR A 359 -11.68 -7.66 19.75
C THR A 359 -12.77 -7.54 18.69
N GLN A 360 -13.38 -6.36 18.63
CA GLN A 360 -14.38 -6.03 17.62
C GLN A 360 -13.80 -5.90 16.22
N THR A 361 -12.62 -5.28 16.07
CA THR A 361 -12.04 -5.00 14.76
C THR A 361 -10.69 -5.72 14.57
N HIS A 362 -10.38 -6.06 13.33
CA HIS A 362 -9.11 -6.67 12.96
C HIS A 362 -7.90 -5.78 13.28
N GLN A 363 -8.06 -4.43 13.18
CA GLN A 363 -6.99 -3.49 13.52
C GLN A 363 -6.61 -3.60 15.00
N TRP A 364 -7.58 -3.72 15.90
CA TRP A 364 -7.32 -3.84 17.34
C TRP A 364 -6.69 -5.19 17.67
N ALA A 365 -7.25 -6.27 17.09
CA ALA A 365 -6.69 -7.61 17.24
C ALA A 365 -5.22 -7.64 16.82
N ALA A 366 -4.92 -7.16 15.64
CA ALA A 366 -3.59 -7.19 15.07
C ALA A 366 -2.60 -6.30 15.84
N ALA A 367 -3.00 -5.06 16.19
CA ALA A 367 -2.16 -4.15 16.96
C ALA A 367 -1.80 -4.72 18.33
N LEU A 368 -2.80 -5.26 19.07
CA LEU A 368 -2.59 -5.88 20.37
C LEU A 368 -1.75 -7.16 20.26
N ASN A 369 -1.98 -7.99 19.24
CA ASN A 369 -1.17 -9.18 18.97
C ASN A 369 0.31 -8.79 18.72
N TYR A 370 0.55 -7.79 17.86
CA TYR A 370 1.91 -7.33 17.59
C TYR A 370 2.63 -6.82 18.83
N ILE A 371 1.96 -5.99 19.65
CA ILE A 371 2.55 -5.37 20.85
C ILE A 371 2.78 -6.40 21.95
N THR A 372 1.81 -7.27 22.21
CA THR A 372 1.88 -8.23 23.32
C THR A 372 2.65 -9.49 22.98
N LYS A 373 2.85 -9.77 21.69
CA LYS A 373 3.36 -11.04 21.14
C LYS A 373 2.55 -12.26 21.66
N LYS A 374 1.29 -12.04 21.98
CA LYS A 374 0.33 -13.06 22.40
C LYS A 374 -0.85 -13.09 21.44
N PRO A 375 -1.47 -14.25 21.20
CA PRO A 375 -2.63 -14.37 20.33
C PRO A 375 -3.78 -13.49 20.81
N VAL A 376 -4.22 -12.58 19.94
CA VAL A 376 -5.44 -11.79 20.07
C VAL A 376 -6.15 -11.88 18.73
N TYR A 377 -7.44 -12.24 18.74
CA TYR A 377 -8.20 -12.46 17.53
C TYR A 377 -9.37 -11.49 17.43
N MET A 378 -9.81 -11.17 16.23
CA MET A 378 -11.12 -10.55 16.04
C MET A 378 -12.21 -11.60 16.24
N LEU A 379 -13.29 -11.22 16.92
CA LEU A 379 -14.41 -12.11 17.15
C LEU A 379 -15.19 -12.32 15.84
N ARG A 380 -15.38 -13.57 15.44
CA ARG A 380 -16.02 -13.93 14.17
C ARG A 380 -17.43 -13.34 14.05
N GLY A 381 -17.70 -12.62 12.97
CA GLY A 381 -19.02 -12.10 12.63
C GLY A 381 -19.46 -10.88 13.44
N ILE A 382 -18.57 -10.20 14.14
CA ILE A 382 -18.88 -8.96 14.87
C ILE A 382 -18.80 -7.71 13.97
N ASP A 383 -17.97 -7.77 12.92
CA ASP A 383 -17.80 -6.69 11.95
C ASP A 383 -17.79 -7.28 10.52
N ARG A 384 -17.40 -6.49 9.52
CA ARG A 384 -17.29 -6.96 8.14
C ARG A 384 -16.35 -8.16 8.03
N PRO A 385 -16.58 -9.06 7.06
CA PRO A 385 -15.65 -10.15 6.80
C PRO A 385 -14.23 -9.65 6.53
N ASP A 386 -13.25 -10.36 7.10
CA ASP A 386 -11.83 -10.12 6.90
C ASP A 386 -11.01 -11.41 7.07
N PHE A 387 -9.67 -11.31 7.16
CA PHE A 387 -8.79 -12.46 7.33
C PHE A 387 -9.16 -13.32 8.54
N TYR A 388 -9.59 -12.73 9.66
CA TYR A 388 -9.91 -13.49 10.88
C TYR A 388 -11.11 -14.44 10.70
N ASP A 389 -12.03 -14.15 9.77
CA ASP A 389 -13.16 -15.06 9.48
C ASP A 389 -12.71 -16.38 8.81
N PHE A 390 -11.50 -16.41 8.25
CA PHE A 390 -10.92 -17.57 7.56
C PHE A 390 -9.99 -18.41 8.45
N ILE A 391 -9.83 -18.04 9.73
CA ILE A 391 -9.04 -18.81 10.70
C ILE A 391 -9.93 -19.35 11.83
N PRO A 392 -9.75 -20.64 12.23
CA PRO A 392 -10.59 -21.26 13.25
C PRO A 392 -10.55 -20.55 14.60
N GLN A 393 -9.41 -19.96 14.97
CA GLN A 393 -9.14 -19.29 16.23
C GLN A 393 -10.00 -18.05 16.49
N SER A 394 -10.65 -17.49 15.47
CA SER A 394 -11.58 -16.35 15.61
C SER A 394 -12.93 -16.70 16.23
N LYS A 395 -13.20 -17.97 16.47
CA LYS A 395 -14.32 -18.45 17.29
C LYS A 395 -13.78 -18.99 18.61
N PRO A 396 -14.28 -18.54 19.79
CA PRO A 396 -13.87 -19.08 21.08
C PRO A 396 -14.13 -20.58 21.18
N THR A 397 -13.16 -21.33 21.70
CA THR A 397 -13.26 -22.80 21.89
C THR A 397 -13.60 -23.21 23.32
N GLY A 398 -13.42 -22.31 24.31
CA GLY A 398 -13.76 -22.53 25.70
C GLY A 398 -15.10 -21.91 26.09
N ASP A 399 -15.44 -22.01 27.36
CA ASP A 399 -16.70 -21.48 27.95
C ASP A 399 -16.53 -20.06 28.52
N HIS A 400 -15.37 -19.44 28.30
CA HIS A 400 -15.05 -18.11 28.82
C HIS A 400 -14.07 -17.39 27.91
N PHE A 401 -14.28 -16.08 27.66
CA PHE A 401 -13.35 -15.19 26.98
C PHE A 401 -13.60 -13.71 27.30
N TYR A 402 -12.64 -12.86 26.99
CA TYR A 402 -12.75 -11.40 27.10
C TYR A 402 -12.91 -10.77 25.72
N LEU A 403 -13.76 -9.74 25.60
CA LEU A 403 -14.02 -9.01 24.38
C LEU A 403 -13.78 -7.51 24.58
N LEU A 404 -12.83 -6.96 23.83
CA LEU A 404 -12.63 -5.52 23.70
C LEU A 404 -13.52 -4.99 22.56
N THR A 405 -14.47 -4.11 22.89
CA THR A 405 -15.45 -3.59 21.93
C THR A 405 -15.73 -2.11 22.15
N GLU A 406 -16.46 -1.45 21.26
CA GLU A 406 -17.07 -0.14 21.51
C GLU A 406 -18.31 -0.28 22.39
N PRO A 407 -18.69 0.79 23.12
CA PRO A 407 -19.94 0.80 23.85
C PRO A 407 -21.15 0.58 22.93
N ASN A 408 -22.09 -0.26 23.39
CA ASN A 408 -23.35 -0.59 22.69
C ASN A 408 -23.17 -1.33 21.34
N GLU A 409 -22.05 -1.99 21.12
CA GLU A 409 -21.85 -2.82 19.91
C GLU A 409 -22.81 -4.02 19.91
N ARG A 410 -23.31 -4.35 18.73
CA ARG A 410 -24.18 -5.51 18.53
C ARG A 410 -23.35 -6.80 18.54
N MET A 411 -23.69 -7.71 19.44
CA MET A 411 -23.03 -9.02 19.46
C MET A 411 -23.47 -9.90 18.30
N PRO A 412 -22.59 -10.77 17.79
CA PRO A 412 -22.92 -11.73 16.73
C PRO A 412 -24.10 -12.64 17.14
N ASP A 413 -25.02 -12.90 16.21
CA ASP A 413 -26.23 -13.69 16.47
C ASP A 413 -25.93 -15.14 16.99
N TRP A 414 -24.77 -15.69 16.64
CA TRP A 414 -24.36 -17.01 17.11
C TRP A 414 -24.07 -17.02 18.61
N MET A 415 -23.66 -15.91 19.23
CA MET A 415 -23.45 -15.86 20.69
C MET A 415 -24.75 -16.12 21.47
N SER A 416 -25.84 -15.50 21.03
CA SER A 416 -27.14 -15.75 21.65
C SER A 416 -27.64 -17.18 21.40
N LYS A 417 -27.38 -17.74 20.21
CA LYS A 417 -27.75 -19.14 19.88
C LYS A 417 -26.96 -20.17 20.66
N ASP A 418 -25.70 -19.87 20.96
CA ASP A 418 -24.80 -20.75 21.72
C ASP A 418 -24.84 -20.47 23.25
N HIS A 419 -25.85 -19.74 23.73
CA HIS A 419 -26.10 -19.41 25.15
C HIS A 419 -24.98 -18.64 25.85
N TRP A 420 -24.31 -17.69 25.12
CA TRP A 420 -23.34 -16.82 25.73
C TRP A 420 -24.02 -15.64 26.43
N THR A 421 -23.52 -15.34 27.65
CA THR A 421 -23.87 -14.15 28.43
C THR A 421 -22.62 -13.29 28.59
N TRP A 422 -22.78 -11.98 28.71
CA TRP A 422 -21.64 -11.05 28.88
C TRP A 422 -21.95 -9.96 29.90
N HIS A 423 -20.94 -9.53 30.62
CA HIS A 423 -21.03 -8.41 31.55
C HIS A 423 -19.80 -7.49 31.43
N LEU A 424 -20.00 -6.21 31.77
CA LEU A 424 -18.97 -5.18 31.69
C LEU A 424 -17.95 -5.35 32.82
N ILE A 425 -16.66 -5.33 32.45
CA ILE A 425 -15.56 -5.24 33.41
C ILE A 425 -15.20 -3.77 33.59
N ASN A 426 -15.24 -3.30 34.84
CA ASN A 426 -14.83 -1.94 35.16
C ASN A 426 -13.31 -1.81 35.23
N ILE A 427 -12.72 -1.33 34.12
CA ILE A 427 -11.27 -1.11 33.98
C ILE A 427 -11.01 0.28 33.38
N ALA A 428 -9.97 0.96 33.86
CA ALA A 428 -9.62 2.30 33.39
C ALA A 428 -8.92 2.26 32.03
N ILE A 429 -9.71 2.18 30.95
CA ILE A 429 -9.27 2.27 29.54
C ILE A 429 -9.87 3.50 28.86
N PRO A 430 -9.36 3.94 27.68
CA PRO A 430 -9.94 5.07 26.96
C PRO A 430 -11.45 4.88 26.73
N PRO A 431 -12.28 5.94 26.83
CA PRO A 431 -13.74 5.83 26.87
C PRO A 431 -14.39 5.28 25.59
N LYS A 432 -13.66 5.26 24.48
CA LYS A 432 -14.13 4.61 23.25
C LYS A 432 -14.09 3.08 23.29
N PHE A 433 -13.52 2.49 24.34
CA PHE A 433 -13.40 1.05 24.51
C PHE A 433 -14.13 0.61 25.79
N GLN A 434 -14.71 -0.58 25.74
CA GLN A 434 -15.15 -1.33 26.91
C GLN A 434 -14.61 -2.76 26.85
N LEU A 435 -14.41 -3.36 28.00
CA LEU A 435 -14.02 -4.75 28.13
C LEU A 435 -15.21 -5.54 28.68
N LEU A 436 -15.62 -6.56 27.96
CA LEU A 436 -16.65 -7.47 28.33
C LEU A 436 -16.02 -8.82 28.69
N GLU A 437 -16.56 -9.47 29.71
CA GLU A 437 -16.32 -10.87 30.00
C GLU A 437 -17.52 -11.68 29.52
N ALA A 438 -17.27 -12.64 28.66
CA ALA A 438 -18.30 -13.52 28.11
C ALA A 438 -18.14 -14.93 28.67
N THR A 439 -19.25 -15.49 29.14
CA THR A 439 -19.31 -16.84 29.68
C THR A 439 -20.45 -17.61 29.03
N ARG A 440 -20.21 -18.90 28.78
CA ARG A 440 -21.20 -19.80 28.19
C ARG A 440 -21.96 -20.47 29.33
N GLN A 441 -23.32 -20.47 29.28
CA GLN A 441 -24.19 -21.16 30.23
C GLN A 441 -24.41 -22.60 29.83
#